data_a74e2e6782b6c94b34418965b5daa333
#
_entry.id   a74e2e6782b6c94b34418965b5daa333
#
_cell.length_a   1.000
_cell.length_b   1.000
_cell.length_c   1.000
_cell.angle_alpha   90.00
_cell.angle_beta   90.00
_cell.angle_gamma   90.00
#
_symmetry.space_group_name_H-M   'P 1'
#
loop_
_entity.id
_entity.type
_entity.pdbx_description
1 polymer ?
#
loop_
_entity_poly.entity_id
_entity_poly.type
_entity_poly.pdbx_seq_one_letter_code
_entity_poly.pdbx_strand_id
1 'polypeptide(L)'
;AKYHDYDSEISDLLGECGIKQDIVSIAGEVTGLITTVNVRDSQHVKAGDVLFTIDPSTFNASIRQADAEIATAQARVTALAADVAAKAADVAAAQDDLALAQANYAREKALMDKGFNTRARMDAAGHAVAVARDRIVAIKASVAQARAELASGAQVPGVNPAIAAAQANRAKALLDVERTVVRAPADGVVTQLTRLQVGQMVFPGAPLVSIVRDGSARVEANFKETDLNHMRPGQRAEIEIDAYPGMKLTGHVESIGAGTGSEFSMLPAQNATGNWVKVIQRVPVRIAIDSRADRPLISGLSSEVTVHVGQ
;
A
#
# COMPACT_ATOMS: atom_id res chain seq x y z
N ALA A 1 7.21 57.77 43.80
CA ALA A 1 6.68 56.57 43.13
C ALA A 1 6.62 56.85 41.63
N LYS A 2 7.60 56.48 40.89
CA LYS A 2 7.56 56.47 39.43
C LYS A 2 7.08 55.05 39.00
N TYR A 3 5.85 54.95 38.58
CA TYR A 3 5.42 53.87 37.73
C TYR A 3 6.14 54.04 36.39
N HIS A 4 7.12 53.21 36.10
CA HIS A 4 7.64 53.05 34.77
C HIS A 4 6.62 52.21 34.01
N ASP A 5 6.18 52.74 32.90
CA ASP A 5 5.35 52.08 31.90
C ASP A 5 6.10 50.85 31.39
N TYR A 6 5.74 49.70 31.90
CA TYR A 6 6.29 48.38 31.48
C TYR A 6 5.59 47.84 30.24
N ASP A 7 4.62 48.57 29.69
CA ASP A 7 3.79 48.10 28.57
C ASP A 7 4.39 48.34 27.17
N SER A 8 5.51 49.07 27.07
CA SER A 8 6.12 49.35 25.75
C SER A 8 7.37 48.53 25.40
N GLU A 9 7.87 47.72 26.34
CA GLU A 9 9.10 46.94 26.12
C GLU A 9 8.91 45.43 25.81
N ILE A 10 7.67 44.90 25.72
CA ILE A 10 7.38 43.50 25.45
C ILE A 10 6.73 43.32 24.05
N SER A 11 7.03 44.23 23.13
CA SER A 11 6.39 44.13 21.81
C SER A 11 7.03 43.09 20.90
N ASP A 12 8.29 42.74 21.14
CA ASP A 12 9.06 41.88 20.23
C ASP A 12 9.87 40.82 20.98
N LEU A 13 9.64 39.55 20.63
CA LEU A 13 10.38 38.41 21.16
C LEU A 13 11.34 37.89 20.10
N LEU A 14 12.63 37.81 20.44
CA LEU A 14 13.70 37.34 19.56
C LEU A 14 14.05 35.88 19.84
N GLY A 15 14.08 35.06 18.80
CA GLY A 15 14.45 33.64 18.86
C GLY A 15 15.57 33.30 17.91
N GLU A 16 16.53 32.49 18.37
CA GLU A 16 17.50 31.84 17.49
C GLU A 16 16.84 30.72 16.73
N CYS A 17 16.92 30.75 15.43
CA CYS A 17 16.13 29.87 14.59
C CYS A 17 16.86 29.45 13.31
N GLY A 18 16.33 28.40 12.71
CA GLY A 18 16.81 27.91 11.43
C GLY A 18 15.67 27.56 10.49
N ILE A 19 15.95 27.72 9.21
CA ILE A 19 15.02 27.30 8.16
C ILE A 19 14.98 25.77 8.13
N LYS A 20 13.80 25.20 8.14
CA LYS A 20 13.52 23.78 7.92
C LYS A 20 12.63 23.60 6.70
N GLN A 21 12.85 22.51 5.98
CA GLN A 21 12.05 22.11 4.85
C GLN A 21 11.70 20.64 4.97
N ASP A 22 10.60 20.23 4.39
CA ASP A 22 10.23 18.81 4.34
C ASP A 22 11.09 18.11 3.32
N ILE A 23 11.81 17.09 3.76
CA ILE A 23 12.66 16.25 2.93
C ILE A 23 11.99 14.90 2.81
N VAL A 24 11.67 14.49 1.58
CA VAL A 24 11.15 13.17 1.29
C VAL A 24 12.29 12.30 0.79
N SER A 25 12.63 11.28 1.56
CA SER A 25 13.62 10.27 1.16
C SER A 25 12.96 9.19 0.32
N ILE A 26 13.49 8.93 -0.87
CA ILE A 26 12.94 8.01 -1.84
C ILE A 26 13.84 6.79 -1.92
N ALA A 27 13.22 5.62 -1.75
CA ALA A 27 13.85 4.31 -1.89
C ALA A 27 13.16 3.54 -3.02
N GLY A 28 13.85 2.56 -3.59
CA GLY A 28 13.20 1.59 -4.45
C GLY A 28 12.31 0.65 -3.64
N GLU A 29 11.22 0.21 -4.24
CA GLU A 29 10.30 -0.75 -3.61
C GLU A 29 10.63 -2.20 -3.99
N VAL A 30 11.40 -2.41 -5.06
CA VAL A 30 11.82 -3.71 -5.56
C VAL A 30 13.35 -3.78 -5.65
N THR A 31 13.88 -5.02 -5.56
CA THR A 31 15.33 -5.27 -5.70
C THR A 31 15.69 -5.41 -7.17
N GLY A 32 16.75 -4.74 -7.61
CA GLY A 32 17.27 -4.87 -8.97
C GLY A 32 18.37 -3.86 -9.28
N LEU A 33 18.93 -3.95 -10.47
CA LEU A 33 19.98 -3.03 -10.95
C LEU A 33 19.33 -1.75 -11.52
N ILE A 34 19.93 -0.60 -11.22
CA ILE A 34 19.54 0.66 -11.85
C ILE A 34 20.00 0.66 -13.31
N THR A 35 19.05 0.84 -14.22
CA THR A 35 19.31 0.90 -15.67
C THR A 35 19.47 2.32 -16.16
N THR A 36 18.66 3.26 -15.66
CA THR A 36 18.72 4.68 -16.01
C THR A 36 18.56 5.57 -14.80
N VAL A 37 19.23 6.71 -14.82
CA VAL A 37 19.07 7.81 -13.86
C VAL A 37 18.69 9.04 -14.67
N ASN A 38 17.50 9.57 -14.44
CA ASN A 38 16.91 10.64 -15.25
C ASN A 38 16.99 12.02 -14.60
N VAL A 39 17.61 12.11 -13.42
CA VAL A 39 17.69 13.35 -12.64
C VAL A 39 19.13 13.67 -12.27
N ARG A 40 19.38 14.95 -11.99
CA ARG A 40 20.67 15.45 -11.50
C ARG A 40 20.48 16.09 -10.13
N ASP A 41 21.60 16.22 -9.43
CA ASP A 41 21.59 16.95 -8.15
C ASP A 41 21.17 18.41 -8.37
N SER A 42 20.41 18.94 -7.41
CA SER A 42 19.84 20.30 -7.48
C SER A 42 18.86 20.54 -8.66
N GLN A 43 18.40 19.48 -9.32
CA GLN A 43 17.37 19.60 -10.35
C GLN A 43 15.98 19.71 -9.73
N HIS A 44 15.17 20.65 -10.25
CA HIS A 44 13.75 20.73 -9.92
C HIS A 44 12.98 19.65 -10.66
N VAL A 45 12.12 18.92 -9.95
CA VAL A 45 11.23 17.87 -10.46
C VAL A 45 9.80 18.12 -10.03
N LYS A 46 8.87 17.61 -10.83
CA LYS A 46 7.44 17.61 -10.52
C LYS A 46 6.98 16.25 -10.05
N ALA A 47 5.89 16.22 -9.31
CA ALA A 47 5.23 14.98 -8.94
C ALA A 47 4.93 14.12 -10.19
N GLY A 48 5.32 12.85 -10.15
CA GLY A 48 5.20 11.92 -11.27
C GLY A 48 6.40 11.83 -12.21
N ASP A 49 7.36 12.77 -12.15
CA ASP A 49 8.58 12.70 -12.95
C ASP A 49 9.39 11.44 -12.60
N VAL A 50 9.93 10.77 -13.62
CA VAL A 50 10.74 9.56 -13.44
C VAL A 50 12.12 9.95 -12.93
N LEU A 51 12.48 9.46 -11.75
CA LEU A 51 13.78 9.70 -11.13
C LEU A 51 14.82 8.72 -11.63
N PHE A 52 14.51 7.44 -11.57
CA PHE A 52 15.36 6.37 -12.08
C PHE A 52 14.52 5.13 -12.39
N THR A 53 15.11 4.20 -13.15
CA THR A 53 14.47 2.92 -13.47
C THR A 53 15.35 1.76 -13.05
N ILE A 54 14.70 0.68 -12.63
CA ILE A 54 15.29 -0.59 -12.24
C ILE A 54 15.08 -1.58 -13.40
N ASP A 55 15.98 -2.52 -13.60
CA ASP A 55 15.87 -3.54 -14.64
C ASP A 55 14.56 -4.36 -14.48
N PRO A 56 13.63 -4.28 -15.45
CA PRO A 56 12.36 -4.99 -15.39
C PRO A 56 12.44 -6.44 -15.88
N SER A 57 13.60 -6.92 -16.31
CA SER A 57 13.75 -8.21 -17.03
C SER A 57 13.24 -9.39 -16.23
N THR A 58 13.58 -9.48 -14.94
CA THR A 58 13.17 -10.54 -14.04
C THR A 58 11.67 -10.49 -13.75
N PHE A 59 11.13 -9.28 -13.58
CA PHE A 59 9.70 -9.06 -13.33
C PHE A 59 8.86 -9.38 -14.57
N ASN A 60 9.33 -9.02 -15.76
CA ASN A 60 8.70 -9.44 -17.01
C ASN A 60 8.71 -10.96 -17.22
N ALA A 61 9.74 -11.66 -16.78
CA ALA A 61 9.75 -13.12 -16.77
C ALA A 61 8.69 -13.68 -15.80
N SER A 62 8.50 -13.06 -14.63
CA SER A 62 7.46 -13.42 -13.67
C SER A 62 6.04 -13.22 -14.24
N ILE A 63 5.81 -12.17 -15.05
CA ILE A 63 4.54 -12.00 -15.76
C ILE A 63 4.29 -13.16 -16.72
N ARG A 64 5.28 -13.53 -17.55
CA ARG A 64 5.14 -14.66 -18.49
C ARG A 64 4.88 -15.97 -17.78
N GLN A 65 5.51 -16.19 -16.62
CA GLN A 65 5.25 -17.34 -15.78
C GLN A 65 3.81 -17.34 -15.27
N ALA A 66 3.33 -16.21 -14.74
CA ALA A 66 1.96 -16.08 -14.25
C ALA A 66 0.92 -16.26 -15.39
N ASP A 67 1.20 -15.78 -16.60
CA ASP A 67 0.36 -16.01 -17.77
C ASP A 67 0.27 -17.51 -18.11
N ALA A 68 1.37 -18.25 -18.01
CA ALA A 68 1.38 -19.70 -18.20
C ALA A 68 0.60 -20.44 -17.08
N GLU A 69 0.67 -19.96 -15.84
CA GLU A 69 -0.12 -20.49 -14.73
C GLU A 69 -1.62 -20.29 -14.95
N ILE A 70 -2.04 -19.12 -15.46
CA ILE A 70 -3.44 -18.85 -15.84
C ILE A 70 -3.88 -19.84 -16.94
N ALA A 71 -3.08 -20.01 -17.99
CA ALA A 71 -3.41 -20.94 -19.07
C ALA A 71 -3.55 -22.38 -18.56
N THR A 72 -2.66 -22.81 -17.67
CA THR A 72 -2.71 -24.13 -17.03
C THR A 72 -3.97 -24.29 -16.16
N ALA A 73 -4.31 -23.29 -15.35
CA ALA A 73 -5.51 -23.30 -14.54
C ALA A 73 -6.78 -23.36 -15.40
N GLN A 74 -6.83 -22.60 -16.50
CA GLN A 74 -7.95 -22.61 -17.43
C GLN A 74 -8.10 -23.98 -18.12
N ALA A 75 -6.99 -24.58 -18.58
CA ALA A 75 -7.01 -25.90 -19.18
C ALA A 75 -7.51 -26.98 -18.20
N ARG A 76 -7.09 -26.90 -16.94
CA ARG A 76 -7.59 -27.80 -15.88
C ARG A 76 -9.08 -27.64 -15.64
N VAL A 77 -9.59 -26.41 -15.57
CA VAL A 77 -11.04 -26.15 -15.40
C VAL A 77 -11.82 -26.68 -16.59
N THR A 78 -11.31 -26.52 -17.82
CA THR A 78 -11.93 -27.04 -19.02
C THR A 78 -11.98 -28.59 -18.99
N ALA A 79 -10.91 -29.24 -18.54
CA ALA A 79 -10.88 -30.69 -18.39
C ALA A 79 -11.89 -31.19 -17.34
N LEU A 80 -11.98 -30.53 -16.19
CA LEU A 80 -12.99 -30.85 -15.16
C LEU A 80 -14.43 -30.64 -15.66
N ALA A 81 -14.67 -29.59 -16.44
CA ALA A 81 -15.98 -29.36 -17.06
C ALA A 81 -16.35 -30.49 -18.06
N ALA A 82 -15.37 -30.95 -18.85
CA ALA A 82 -15.56 -32.07 -19.76
C ALA A 82 -15.85 -33.36 -18.99
N ASP A 83 -15.17 -33.64 -17.88
CA ASP A 83 -15.44 -34.79 -17.02
C ASP A 83 -16.88 -34.79 -16.46
N VAL A 84 -17.33 -33.62 -15.98
CA VAL A 84 -18.75 -33.46 -15.55
C VAL A 84 -19.71 -33.78 -16.68
N ALA A 85 -19.43 -33.29 -17.89
CA ALA A 85 -20.28 -33.54 -19.05
C ALA A 85 -20.32 -35.02 -19.41
N ALA A 86 -19.15 -35.72 -19.41
CA ALA A 86 -19.07 -37.14 -19.67
C ALA A 86 -19.89 -37.95 -18.65
N LYS A 87 -19.70 -37.70 -17.35
CA LYS A 87 -20.46 -38.37 -16.28
C LYS A 87 -21.96 -38.07 -16.33
N ALA A 88 -22.34 -36.86 -16.77
CA ALA A 88 -23.74 -36.53 -16.99
C ALA A 88 -24.36 -37.35 -18.15
N ALA A 89 -23.58 -37.64 -19.21
CA ALA A 89 -24.03 -38.51 -20.27
C ALA A 89 -24.23 -39.98 -19.79
N ASP A 90 -23.37 -40.43 -18.87
CA ASP A 90 -23.53 -41.78 -18.26
C ASP A 90 -24.83 -41.88 -17.44
N VAL A 91 -25.29 -40.80 -16.84
CA VAL A 91 -26.61 -40.77 -16.17
C VAL A 91 -27.74 -41.00 -17.18
N ALA A 92 -27.68 -40.37 -18.35
CA ALA A 92 -28.70 -40.58 -19.40
C ALA A 92 -28.70 -42.05 -19.90
N ALA A 93 -27.54 -42.64 -20.17
CA ALA A 93 -27.43 -44.02 -20.55
C ALA A 93 -27.99 -44.99 -19.47
N ALA A 94 -27.70 -44.75 -18.19
CA ALA A 94 -28.23 -45.54 -17.09
C ALA A 94 -29.75 -45.35 -16.91
N GLN A 95 -30.32 -44.21 -17.30
CA GLN A 95 -31.77 -43.97 -17.31
C GLN A 95 -32.46 -44.78 -18.43
N ASP A 96 -31.83 -44.89 -19.60
CA ASP A 96 -32.30 -45.72 -20.70
C ASP A 96 -32.24 -47.24 -20.32
N ASP A 97 -31.19 -47.70 -19.66
CA ASP A 97 -31.10 -49.06 -19.09
C ASP A 97 -32.23 -49.34 -18.08
N LEU A 98 -32.54 -48.37 -17.20
CA LEU A 98 -33.64 -48.50 -16.27
C LEU A 98 -35.02 -48.57 -16.98
N ALA A 99 -35.23 -47.73 -17.99
CA ALA A 99 -36.43 -47.78 -18.80
C ALA A 99 -36.65 -49.12 -19.46
N LEU A 100 -35.56 -49.71 -20.04
CA LEU A 100 -35.58 -51.03 -20.62
C LEU A 100 -35.89 -52.13 -19.59
N ALA A 101 -35.28 -52.07 -18.39
CA ALA A 101 -35.51 -53.01 -17.29
C ALA A 101 -36.97 -52.94 -16.81
N GLN A 102 -37.50 -51.74 -16.69
CA GLN A 102 -38.92 -51.53 -16.32
C GLN A 102 -39.93 -52.05 -17.36
N ALA A 103 -39.63 -51.83 -18.64
CA ALA A 103 -40.45 -52.39 -19.74
C ALA A 103 -40.44 -53.91 -19.74
N ASN A 104 -39.26 -54.51 -19.47
CA ASN A 104 -39.14 -55.95 -19.32
C ASN A 104 -39.93 -56.47 -18.11
N TYR A 105 -39.80 -55.83 -16.94
CA TYR A 105 -40.56 -56.21 -15.76
C TYR A 105 -42.09 -56.14 -16.00
N ALA A 106 -42.55 -55.06 -16.64
CA ALA A 106 -43.98 -54.92 -16.98
C ALA A 106 -44.47 -56.06 -17.90
N ARG A 107 -43.65 -56.47 -18.83
CA ARG A 107 -43.93 -57.56 -19.76
C ARG A 107 -43.99 -58.92 -19.03
N GLU A 108 -43.02 -59.24 -18.19
CA GLU A 108 -42.97 -60.45 -17.37
C GLU A 108 -44.14 -60.49 -16.38
N LYS A 109 -44.55 -59.37 -15.81
CA LYS A 109 -45.72 -59.24 -14.93
C LYS A 109 -47.02 -59.55 -15.71
N ALA A 110 -47.20 -58.98 -16.89
CA ALA A 110 -48.37 -59.23 -17.71
C ALA A 110 -48.53 -60.69 -18.14
N LEU A 111 -47.39 -61.38 -18.39
CA LEU A 111 -47.36 -62.83 -18.67
C LEU A 111 -47.67 -63.64 -17.41
N MET A 112 -47.22 -63.21 -16.22
CA MET A 112 -47.53 -63.87 -14.95
C MET A 112 -49.03 -63.78 -14.61
N ASP A 113 -49.61 -62.61 -14.80
CA ASP A 113 -51.04 -62.38 -14.56
C ASP A 113 -51.93 -63.25 -15.45
N LYS A 114 -51.43 -63.68 -16.63
CA LYS A 114 -52.10 -64.59 -17.56
C LYS A 114 -51.72 -66.09 -17.34
N GLY A 115 -50.91 -66.38 -16.33
CA GLY A 115 -50.49 -67.76 -16.03
C GLY A 115 -49.38 -68.33 -16.93
N PHE A 116 -48.74 -67.51 -17.81
CA PHE A 116 -47.70 -67.93 -18.77
C PHE A 116 -46.27 -67.68 -18.31
N ASN A 117 -46.07 -67.37 -17.05
CA ASN A 117 -44.73 -67.03 -16.51
C ASN A 117 -44.52 -67.71 -15.16
N THR A 118 -43.22 -67.84 -14.76
CA THR A 118 -42.79 -68.36 -13.45
C THR A 118 -42.46 -67.17 -12.49
N ARG A 119 -42.64 -67.45 -11.20
CA ARG A 119 -42.27 -66.44 -10.14
C ARG A 119 -40.78 -66.11 -10.20
N ALA A 120 -39.94 -67.09 -10.49
CA ALA A 120 -38.50 -66.87 -10.61
C ALA A 120 -38.11 -65.85 -11.70
N ARG A 121 -38.80 -65.88 -12.87
CA ARG A 121 -38.54 -64.88 -13.95
C ARG A 121 -39.04 -63.50 -13.60
N MET A 122 -40.14 -63.41 -12.92
CA MET A 122 -40.64 -62.12 -12.44
C MET A 122 -39.75 -61.52 -11.38
N ASP A 123 -39.26 -62.35 -10.42
CA ASP A 123 -38.33 -61.90 -9.39
C ASP A 123 -36.97 -61.45 -10.00
N ALA A 124 -36.48 -62.18 -11.01
CA ALA A 124 -35.27 -61.76 -11.74
C ALA A 124 -35.42 -60.42 -12.47
N ALA A 125 -36.60 -60.20 -13.11
CA ALA A 125 -36.90 -58.94 -13.78
C ALA A 125 -37.04 -57.78 -12.75
N GLY A 126 -37.59 -58.04 -11.56
CA GLY A 126 -37.69 -57.07 -10.46
C GLY A 126 -36.29 -56.73 -9.93
N HIS A 127 -35.44 -57.71 -9.77
CA HIS A 127 -34.03 -57.48 -9.36
C HIS A 127 -33.27 -56.64 -10.38
N ALA A 128 -33.47 -56.88 -11.70
CA ALA A 128 -32.86 -56.07 -12.74
C ALA A 128 -33.25 -54.58 -12.65
N VAL A 129 -34.54 -54.29 -12.34
CA VAL A 129 -34.95 -52.92 -12.09
C VAL A 129 -34.29 -52.29 -10.88
N ALA A 130 -34.13 -53.05 -9.77
CA ALA A 130 -33.47 -52.55 -8.57
C ALA A 130 -32.00 -52.22 -8.86
N VAL A 131 -31.28 -53.15 -9.53
CA VAL A 131 -29.87 -52.92 -9.92
C VAL A 131 -29.73 -51.70 -10.82
N ALA A 132 -30.60 -51.53 -11.80
CA ALA A 132 -30.54 -50.35 -12.68
C ALA A 132 -30.83 -49.03 -11.91
N ARG A 133 -31.70 -49.03 -10.89
CA ARG A 133 -31.90 -47.88 -10.01
C ARG A 133 -30.67 -47.54 -9.16
N ASP A 134 -30.08 -48.56 -8.55
CA ASP A 134 -28.88 -48.38 -7.70
C ASP A 134 -27.71 -47.86 -8.53
N ARG A 135 -27.58 -48.32 -9.80
CA ARG A 135 -26.58 -47.79 -10.72
C ARG A 135 -26.75 -46.30 -11.00
N ILE A 136 -28.00 -45.83 -11.22
CA ILE A 136 -28.27 -44.38 -11.39
C ILE A 136 -27.86 -43.61 -10.16
N VAL A 137 -28.15 -44.10 -8.95
CA VAL A 137 -27.78 -43.43 -7.70
C VAL A 137 -26.26 -43.26 -7.61
N ALA A 138 -25.50 -44.35 -7.90
CA ALA A 138 -24.05 -44.35 -7.89
C ALA A 138 -23.44 -43.34 -8.92
N ILE A 139 -23.98 -43.34 -10.16
CA ILE A 139 -23.52 -42.40 -11.19
C ILE A 139 -23.85 -40.95 -10.84
N LYS A 140 -25.05 -40.68 -10.30
CA LYS A 140 -25.41 -39.34 -9.82
C LYS A 140 -24.49 -38.86 -8.71
N ALA A 141 -24.06 -39.72 -7.80
CA ALA A 141 -23.09 -39.39 -6.77
C ALA A 141 -21.72 -39.03 -7.41
N SER A 142 -21.29 -39.77 -8.43
CA SER A 142 -20.07 -39.47 -9.19
C SER A 142 -20.15 -38.12 -9.93
N VAL A 143 -21.31 -37.75 -10.50
CA VAL A 143 -21.54 -36.43 -11.11
C VAL A 143 -21.47 -35.35 -10.06
N ALA A 144 -22.06 -35.57 -8.88
CA ALA A 144 -22.02 -34.59 -7.78
C ALA A 144 -20.58 -34.35 -7.30
N GLN A 145 -19.76 -35.40 -7.19
CA GLN A 145 -18.35 -35.29 -6.87
C GLN A 145 -17.59 -34.49 -7.94
N ALA A 146 -17.75 -34.82 -9.23
CA ALA A 146 -17.09 -34.10 -10.30
C ALA A 146 -17.48 -32.58 -10.34
N ARG A 147 -18.75 -32.27 -10.06
CA ARG A 147 -19.22 -30.90 -9.94
C ARG A 147 -18.59 -30.19 -8.73
N ALA A 148 -18.45 -30.88 -7.61
CA ALA A 148 -17.78 -30.33 -6.44
C ALA A 148 -16.29 -30.05 -6.72
N GLU A 149 -15.60 -30.90 -7.45
CA GLU A 149 -14.21 -30.66 -7.87
C GLU A 149 -14.08 -29.47 -8.82
N LEU A 150 -15.02 -29.30 -9.76
CA LEU A 150 -15.06 -28.15 -10.66
C LEU A 150 -15.35 -26.83 -9.92
N ALA A 151 -16.24 -26.87 -8.92
CA ALA A 151 -16.66 -25.70 -8.17
C ALA A 151 -15.91 -25.51 -6.84
N SER A 152 -14.91 -26.36 -6.54
CA SER A 152 -14.28 -26.46 -5.24
C SER A 152 -13.81 -25.11 -4.69
N GLY A 153 -14.45 -24.64 -3.62
CA GLY A 153 -14.03 -23.50 -2.82
C GLY A 153 -14.37 -22.12 -3.40
N ALA A 154 -15.17 -22.02 -4.46
CA ALA A 154 -15.57 -20.73 -5.00
C ALA A 154 -16.46 -19.97 -4.01
N GLN A 155 -15.87 -19.02 -3.29
CA GLN A 155 -16.63 -18.06 -2.46
C GLN A 155 -17.31 -16.98 -3.32
N VAL A 156 -16.84 -16.79 -4.54
CA VAL A 156 -17.41 -15.88 -5.53
C VAL A 156 -18.07 -16.71 -6.63
N PRO A 157 -19.38 -16.59 -6.84
CA PRO A 157 -20.09 -17.30 -7.89
C PRO A 157 -19.45 -17.04 -9.27
N GLY A 158 -19.17 -18.13 -10.01
CA GLY A 158 -18.65 -18.07 -11.38
C GLY A 158 -17.13 -17.94 -11.52
N VAL A 159 -16.36 -17.86 -10.43
CA VAL A 159 -14.89 -17.80 -10.48
C VAL A 159 -14.28 -19.05 -9.87
N ASN A 160 -13.54 -19.82 -10.67
CA ASN A 160 -12.79 -20.97 -10.14
C ASN A 160 -11.59 -20.46 -9.32
N PRO A 161 -11.38 -20.96 -8.08
CA PRO A 161 -10.31 -20.49 -7.20
C PRO A 161 -8.90 -20.62 -7.79
N ALA A 162 -8.65 -21.66 -8.59
CA ALA A 162 -7.35 -21.85 -9.22
C ALA A 162 -7.04 -20.75 -10.25
N ILE A 163 -8.05 -20.35 -11.04
CA ILE A 163 -7.93 -19.22 -11.98
C ILE A 163 -7.75 -17.92 -11.21
N ALA A 164 -8.55 -17.69 -10.15
CA ALA A 164 -8.44 -16.49 -9.35
C ALA A 164 -7.06 -16.33 -8.70
N ALA A 165 -6.51 -17.42 -8.16
CA ALA A 165 -5.16 -17.43 -7.58
C ALA A 165 -4.08 -17.11 -8.64
N ALA A 166 -4.15 -17.71 -9.82
CA ALA A 166 -3.22 -17.43 -10.91
C ALA A 166 -3.32 -15.97 -11.41
N GLN A 167 -4.54 -15.43 -11.49
CA GLN A 167 -4.76 -14.02 -11.83
C GLN A 167 -4.19 -13.07 -10.75
N ALA A 168 -4.31 -13.40 -9.48
CA ALA A 168 -3.72 -12.64 -8.38
C ALA A 168 -2.18 -12.62 -8.47
N ASN A 169 -1.56 -13.76 -8.80
CA ASN A 169 -0.11 -13.83 -9.04
C ASN A 169 0.32 -12.93 -10.21
N ARG A 170 -0.45 -12.92 -11.30
CA ARG A 170 -0.20 -12.02 -12.42
C ARG A 170 -0.32 -10.54 -12.02
N ALA A 171 -1.36 -10.18 -11.26
CA ALA A 171 -1.55 -8.81 -10.79
C ALA A 171 -0.37 -8.35 -9.91
N LYS A 172 0.14 -9.23 -9.03
CA LYS A 172 1.34 -8.96 -8.25
C LYS A 172 2.57 -8.74 -9.13
N ALA A 173 2.79 -9.59 -10.13
CA ALA A 173 3.93 -9.45 -11.04
C ALA A 173 3.86 -8.14 -11.86
N LEU A 174 2.68 -7.70 -12.28
CA LEU A 174 2.47 -6.42 -12.94
C LEU A 174 2.79 -5.23 -12.01
N LEU A 175 2.36 -5.29 -10.76
CA LEU A 175 2.68 -4.27 -9.77
C LEU A 175 4.20 -4.18 -9.51
N ASP A 176 4.89 -5.31 -9.48
CA ASP A 176 6.34 -5.34 -9.31
C ASP A 176 7.06 -4.69 -10.52
N VAL A 177 6.54 -4.86 -11.76
CA VAL A 177 7.05 -4.12 -12.94
C VAL A 177 6.79 -2.63 -12.81
N GLU A 178 5.60 -2.21 -12.39
CA GLU A 178 5.30 -0.79 -12.19
C GLU A 178 6.27 -0.14 -11.19
N ARG A 179 6.62 -0.85 -10.12
CA ARG A 179 7.58 -0.43 -9.09
C ARG A 179 9.02 -0.34 -9.56
N THR A 180 9.35 -0.87 -10.75
CA THR A 180 10.68 -0.66 -11.33
C THR A 180 10.91 0.77 -11.81
N VAL A 181 9.85 1.55 -12.02
CA VAL A 181 9.92 2.95 -12.42
C VAL A 181 9.65 3.82 -11.21
N VAL A 182 10.71 4.35 -10.61
CA VAL A 182 10.61 5.18 -9.40
C VAL A 182 10.37 6.63 -9.80
N ARG A 183 9.29 7.21 -9.25
CA ARG A 183 8.81 8.55 -9.58
C ARG A 183 8.86 9.48 -8.37
N ALA A 184 8.93 10.78 -8.64
CA ALA A 184 8.83 11.81 -7.62
C ALA A 184 7.42 11.85 -7.00
N PRO A 185 7.28 11.76 -5.67
CA PRO A 185 5.98 11.82 -4.99
C PRO A 185 5.42 13.24 -4.86
N ALA A 186 6.26 14.26 -5.01
CA ALA A 186 5.90 15.67 -4.85
C ALA A 186 6.81 16.54 -5.69
N ASP A 187 6.37 17.79 -5.92
CA ASP A 187 7.21 18.83 -6.53
C ASP A 187 8.32 19.23 -5.56
N GLY A 188 9.53 19.46 -6.10
CA GLY A 188 10.65 19.85 -5.28
C GLY A 188 11.99 19.77 -5.98
N VAL A 189 13.05 19.95 -5.19
CA VAL A 189 14.45 19.93 -5.66
C VAL A 189 15.14 18.65 -5.19
N VAL A 190 15.71 17.95 -6.14
CA VAL A 190 16.46 16.71 -5.89
C VAL A 190 17.76 17.02 -5.15
N THR A 191 18.08 16.23 -4.15
CA THR A 191 19.32 16.33 -3.38
C THR A 191 19.81 14.94 -2.97
N GLN A 192 21.10 14.84 -2.58
CA GLN A 192 21.73 13.61 -2.10
C GLN A 192 21.74 12.44 -3.09
N LEU A 193 22.06 12.72 -4.34
CA LEU A 193 22.19 11.72 -5.43
C LEU A 193 23.44 10.83 -5.34
N THR A 194 24.27 10.94 -4.31
CA THR A 194 25.58 10.28 -4.20
C THR A 194 25.52 8.74 -4.32
N ARG A 195 24.37 8.15 -4.06
CA ARG A 195 24.14 6.70 -4.11
C ARG A 195 23.30 6.25 -5.30
N LEU A 196 22.95 7.14 -6.22
CA LEU A 196 22.12 6.82 -7.36
C LEU A 196 22.99 6.76 -8.63
N GLN A 197 23.46 5.57 -9.00
CA GLN A 197 24.28 5.36 -10.19
C GLN A 197 23.77 4.18 -11.02
N VAL A 198 23.90 4.27 -12.35
CA VAL A 198 23.60 3.17 -13.25
C VAL A 198 24.48 1.97 -12.92
N GLY A 199 23.87 0.78 -12.86
CA GLY A 199 24.55 -0.46 -12.48
C GLY A 199 24.60 -0.73 -10.96
N GLN A 200 24.10 0.17 -10.14
CA GLN A 200 24.00 -0.05 -8.69
C GLN A 200 22.80 -0.93 -8.35
N MET A 201 22.96 -1.79 -7.35
CA MET A 201 21.88 -2.61 -6.81
C MET A 201 20.99 -1.79 -5.87
N VAL A 202 19.69 -1.86 -6.09
CA VAL A 202 18.66 -1.29 -5.23
C VAL A 202 18.15 -2.35 -4.27
N PHE A 203 17.94 -1.95 -3.02
CA PHE A 203 17.28 -2.77 -1.99
C PHE A 203 16.08 -1.99 -1.44
N PRO A 204 14.94 -2.66 -1.21
CA PRO A 204 13.77 -2.03 -0.62
C PRO A 204 14.07 -1.36 0.72
N GLY A 205 13.58 -0.12 0.88
CA GLY A 205 13.75 0.65 2.11
C GLY A 205 15.08 1.39 2.27
N ALA A 206 16.06 1.17 1.38
CA ALA A 206 17.30 1.96 1.39
C ALA A 206 17.11 3.28 0.62
N PRO A 207 17.21 4.46 1.26
CA PRO A 207 17.06 5.73 0.57
C PRO A 207 18.19 5.95 -0.42
N LEU A 208 17.85 6.31 -1.65
CA LEU A 208 18.78 6.54 -2.75
C LEU A 208 18.86 8.00 -3.18
N VAL A 209 17.75 8.71 -3.03
CA VAL A 209 17.59 10.11 -3.42
C VAL A 209 16.65 10.79 -2.45
N SER A 210 16.85 12.07 -2.21
CA SER A 210 15.97 12.89 -1.40
C SER A 210 15.43 14.05 -2.22
N ILE A 211 14.18 14.43 -1.97
CA ILE A 211 13.55 15.60 -2.58
C ILE A 211 13.20 16.56 -1.46
N VAL A 212 13.68 17.77 -1.58
CA VAL A 212 13.26 18.90 -0.76
C VAL A 212 11.99 19.47 -1.37
N ARG A 213 10.91 19.37 -0.64
CA ARG A 213 9.56 19.72 -1.11
C ARG A 213 9.39 21.21 -1.28
N ASP A 214 8.84 21.65 -2.42
CA ASP A 214 8.53 23.05 -2.67
C ASP A 214 7.47 23.57 -1.70
N GLY A 215 7.61 24.83 -1.31
CA GLY A 215 6.65 25.51 -0.43
C GLY A 215 6.58 24.95 1.00
N SER A 216 7.48 24.04 1.38
CA SER A 216 7.51 23.47 2.74
C SER A 216 8.43 24.23 3.70
N ALA A 217 9.04 25.33 3.25
CA ALA A 217 9.94 26.13 4.06
C ALA A 217 9.19 26.74 5.25
N ARG A 218 9.70 26.48 6.43
CA ARG A 218 9.25 27.06 7.70
C ARG A 218 10.44 27.40 8.56
N VAL A 219 10.22 28.24 9.53
CA VAL A 219 11.25 28.56 10.54
C VAL A 219 10.92 27.81 11.83
N GLU A 220 11.89 27.11 12.38
CA GLU A 220 11.82 26.58 13.74
C GLU A 220 12.67 27.46 14.65
N ALA A 221 12.01 28.21 15.52
CA ALA A 221 12.62 29.16 16.45
C ALA A 221 12.54 28.62 17.88
N ASN A 222 13.65 28.72 18.62
CA ASN A 222 13.72 28.28 20.01
C ASN A 222 13.58 29.50 20.95
N PHE A 223 12.37 29.67 21.47
CA PHE A 223 12.07 30.75 22.42
C PHE A 223 12.27 30.26 23.87
N LYS A 224 12.53 31.22 24.78
CA LYS A 224 12.59 30.91 26.19
C LYS A 224 11.20 30.57 26.72
N GLU A 225 11.10 29.65 27.68
CA GLU A 225 9.85 29.29 28.35
C GLU A 225 9.08 30.54 28.90
N THR A 226 9.80 31.55 29.35
CA THR A 226 9.23 32.80 29.86
C THR A 226 8.47 33.61 28.81
N ASP A 227 8.86 33.49 27.55
CA ASP A 227 8.31 34.25 26.43
C ASP A 227 6.96 33.72 25.95
N LEU A 228 6.69 32.45 26.26
CA LEU A 228 5.47 31.72 25.82
C LEU A 228 4.18 32.29 26.45
N ASN A 229 4.28 32.99 27.58
CA ASN A 229 3.10 33.59 28.24
C ASN A 229 2.35 34.56 27.31
N HIS A 230 3.07 35.27 26.45
CA HIS A 230 2.53 36.26 25.53
C HIS A 230 2.38 35.72 24.07
N MET A 231 2.88 34.52 23.79
CA MET A 231 2.88 33.95 22.46
C MET A 231 1.61 33.13 22.19
N ARG A 232 1.01 33.36 21.03
CA ARG A 232 -0.20 32.62 20.57
C ARG A 232 -0.07 32.30 19.10
N PRO A 233 -0.60 31.13 18.64
CA PRO A 233 -0.74 30.85 17.23
C PRO A 233 -1.50 31.95 16.49
N GLY A 234 -1.05 32.31 15.29
CA GLY A 234 -1.60 33.36 14.45
C GLY A 234 -0.93 34.72 14.63
N GLN A 235 -0.07 34.95 15.63
CA GLN A 235 0.67 36.19 15.78
C GLN A 235 1.65 36.43 14.65
N ARG A 236 1.79 37.64 14.19
CA ARG A 236 2.71 38.07 13.14
C ARG A 236 4.17 37.86 13.56
N ALA A 237 4.99 37.40 12.60
CA ALA A 237 6.42 37.29 12.78
C ALA A 237 7.16 37.93 11.61
N GLU A 238 8.26 38.60 11.90
CA GLU A 238 9.24 39.06 10.93
C GLU A 238 10.45 38.16 11.01
N ILE A 239 10.92 37.71 9.83
CA ILE A 239 12.02 36.75 9.70
C ILE A 239 13.13 37.40 8.89
N GLU A 240 14.31 37.48 9.44
CA GLU A 240 15.51 37.95 8.77
C GLU A 240 16.49 36.79 8.63
N ILE A 241 17.03 36.58 7.43
CA ILE A 241 17.90 35.44 7.12
C ILE A 241 19.34 35.93 7.09
N ASP A 242 20.20 35.35 7.91
CA ASP A 242 21.60 35.76 8.03
C ASP A 242 22.38 35.66 6.72
N ALA A 243 22.08 34.66 5.90
CA ALA A 243 22.68 34.47 4.58
C ALA A 243 22.30 35.53 3.54
N TYR A 244 21.19 36.27 3.76
CA TYR A 244 20.66 37.27 2.84
C TYR A 244 20.36 38.59 3.55
N PRO A 245 21.38 39.37 3.95
CA PRO A 245 21.19 40.61 4.69
C PRO A 245 20.23 41.56 3.97
N GLY A 246 19.24 42.06 4.71
CA GLY A 246 18.20 42.98 4.19
C GLY A 246 17.01 42.28 3.54
N MET A 247 16.97 40.98 3.44
CA MET A 247 15.80 40.21 3.03
C MET A 247 14.92 39.95 4.26
N LYS A 248 13.84 40.70 4.40
CA LYS A 248 12.84 40.53 5.44
C LYS A 248 11.64 39.76 4.91
N LEU A 249 11.34 38.66 5.54
CA LEU A 249 10.17 37.82 5.24
C LEU A 249 9.13 38.04 6.34
N THR A 250 7.87 37.98 5.96
CA THR A 250 6.76 37.98 6.89
C THR A 250 6.19 36.59 7.06
N GLY A 251 5.78 36.26 8.26
CA GLY A 251 5.18 34.99 8.60
C GLY A 251 4.25 35.12 9.81
N HIS A 252 3.80 34.00 10.29
CA HIS A 252 3.00 33.95 11.53
C HIS A 252 3.36 32.69 12.33
N VAL A 253 3.09 32.77 13.64
CA VAL A 253 3.23 31.60 14.52
C VAL A 253 2.20 30.56 14.14
N GLU A 254 2.69 29.43 13.61
CA GLU A 254 1.85 28.28 13.24
C GLU A 254 1.50 27.44 14.46
N SER A 255 2.51 27.06 15.23
CA SER A 255 2.33 26.22 16.42
C SER A 255 3.46 26.38 17.42
N ILE A 256 3.14 26.15 18.68
CA ILE A 256 4.09 26.10 19.79
C ILE A 256 4.32 24.62 20.12
N GLY A 257 5.58 24.21 20.25
CA GLY A 257 5.95 22.84 20.54
C GLY A 257 5.36 22.32 21.86
N ALA A 258 4.96 21.05 21.86
CA ALA A 258 4.35 20.41 23.02
C ALA A 258 5.35 20.01 24.11
N GLY A 259 6.66 20.23 23.91
CA GLY A 259 7.71 19.89 24.87
C GLY A 259 8.97 20.71 24.67
N THR A 260 9.82 20.73 25.67
CA THR A 260 11.11 21.41 25.62
C THR A 260 12.16 20.57 24.88
N GLY A 261 13.19 21.20 24.34
CA GLY A 261 14.26 20.50 23.65
C GLY A 261 14.99 19.46 24.52
N SER A 262 14.99 19.61 25.84
CA SER A 262 15.58 18.65 26.78
C SER A 262 14.79 17.34 26.90
N GLU A 263 13.46 17.35 26.74
CA GLU A 263 12.60 16.15 26.76
C GLU A 263 12.82 15.24 25.55
N PHE A 264 13.15 15.82 24.41
CA PHE A 264 13.38 15.08 23.16
C PHE A 264 14.84 14.79 22.89
N SER A 265 15.76 15.13 23.82
CA SER A 265 17.19 14.82 23.69
C SER A 265 17.43 13.33 23.92
N MET A 266 18.15 12.69 23.02
CA MET A 266 18.59 11.28 23.17
C MET A 266 19.58 11.08 24.33
N LEU A 267 20.14 12.16 24.86
CA LEU A 267 21.00 12.16 26.05
C LEU A 267 20.43 13.17 27.06
N PRO A 268 19.54 12.73 27.99
CA PRO A 268 19.10 13.61 29.04
C PRO A 268 20.31 14.03 29.90
N ALA A 269 20.37 15.32 30.24
CA ALA A 269 21.43 15.85 31.10
C ALA A 269 21.39 15.12 32.45
N GLN A 270 22.31 14.18 32.65
CA GLN A 270 22.46 13.47 33.92
C GLN A 270 23.10 14.43 34.94
N ASN A 271 22.29 15.00 35.79
CA ASN A 271 22.78 15.68 36.99
C ASN A 271 23.31 14.65 38.00
N ALA A 272 24.55 14.19 37.81
CA ALA A 272 25.20 13.20 38.66
C ALA A 272 25.57 13.72 40.06
N THR A 273 25.34 15.00 40.37
CA THR A 273 25.83 15.65 41.59
C THR A 273 24.75 16.29 42.48
N GLY A 274 23.49 15.93 42.33
CA GLY A 274 22.45 16.24 43.35
C GLY A 274 22.11 17.74 43.55
N ASN A 275 22.73 18.66 42.87
CA ASN A 275 22.42 20.09 42.96
C ASN A 275 21.47 20.48 41.83
N TRP A 276 20.16 20.59 42.11
CA TRP A 276 19.16 21.00 41.14
C TRP A 276 19.29 22.51 40.86
N VAL A 277 19.75 22.83 39.65
CA VAL A 277 19.80 24.26 39.18
C VAL A 277 18.64 24.41 38.20
N LYS A 278 17.75 25.39 38.47
CA LYS A 278 16.69 25.77 37.53
C LYS A 278 17.31 26.40 36.28
N VAL A 279 17.29 25.67 35.15
CA VAL A 279 17.74 26.18 33.85
C VAL A 279 16.50 26.56 33.06
N ILE A 280 16.47 27.79 32.52
CA ILE A 280 15.39 28.25 31.64
C ILE A 280 15.39 27.35 30.39
N GLN A 281 14.29 26.68 30.17
CA GLN A 281 14.14 25.78 29.04
C GLN A 281 13.80 26.56 27.76
N ARG A 282 14.18 25.98 26.60
CA ARG A 282 13.79 26.52 25.29
C ARG A 282 12.71 25.64 24.68
N VAL A 283 11.68 26.27 24.13
CA VAL A 283 10.55 25.60 23.48
C VAL A 283 10.59 25.91 21.99
N PRO A 284 10.56 24.88 21.11
CA PRO A 284 10.53 25.09 19.68
C PRO A 284 9.16 25.64 19.26
N VAL A 285 9.16 26.71 18.50
CA VAL A 285 7.99 27.35 17.91
C VAL A 285 8.13 27.27 16.40
N ARG A 286 7.10 26.82 15.72
CA ARG A 286 7.03 26.79 14.26
C ARG A 286 6.41 28.07 13.74
N ILE A 287 7.06 28.65 12.74
CA ILE A 287 6.63 29.88 12.10
C ILE A 287 6.49 29.58 10.61
N ALA A 288 5.28 29.74 10.11
CA ALA A 288 4.99 29.67 8.69
C ALA A 288 5.46 30.95 7.99
N ILE A 289 6.00 30.81 6.78
CA ILE A 289 6.44 31.94 5.97
C ILE A 289 5.31 32.30 5.01
N ASP A 290 4.78 33.50 5.12
CA ASP A 290 3.65 33.98 4.30
C ASP A 290 4.12 34.71 3.04
N SER A 291 5.28 35.35 3.10
CA SER A 291 5.84 36.09 1.98
C SER A 291 6.62 35.18 1.02
N ARG A 292 6.60 35.52 -0.25
CA ARG A 292 7.43 34.86 -1.25
C ARG A 292 8.88 35.34 -1.10
N ALA A 293 9.81 34.41 -0.95
CA ALA A 293 11.22 34.71 -0.95
C ALA A 293 11.74 34.89 -2.39
N ASP A 294 12.52 35.95 -2.62
CA ASP A 294 13.17 36.20 -3.92
C ASP A 294 14.40 35.30 -4.16
N ARG A 295 14.88 34.63 -3.11
CA ARG A 295 16.02 33.72 -3.12
C ARG A 295 15.64 32.37 -2.53
N PRO A 296 16.31 31.29 -2.93
CA PRO A 296 16.02 29.96 -2.41
C PRO A 296 16.28 29.89 -0.89
N LEU A 297 15.27 29.41 -0.16
CA LEU A 297 15.36 29.15 1.27
C LEU A 297 15.96 27.76 1.45
N ILE A 298 17.22 27.68 1.85
CA ILE A 298 17.94 26.41 2.02
C ILE A 298 17.75 25.94 3.46
N SER A 299 17.41 24.66 3.65
CA SER A 299 17.29 24.05 4.96
C SER A 299 18.62 24.14 5.72
N GLY A 300 18.58 24.60 6.97
CA GLY A 300 19.74 24.78 7.82
C GLY A 300 20.35 26.18 7.82
N LEU A 301 19.81 27.12 7.01
CA LEU A 301 20.20 28.52 7.13
C LEU A 301 19.75 29.07 8.47
N SER A 302 20.64 29.83 9.10
CA SER A 302 20.33 30.60 10.32
C SER A 302 19.45 31.79 10.00
N SER A 303 18.55 32.08 10.89
CA SER A 303 17.65 33.22 10.78
C SER A 303 17.33 33.79 12.16
N GLU A 304 16.97 35.04 12.21
CA GLU A 304 16.44 35.71 13.37
C GLU A 304 14.93 35.95 13.18
N VAL A 305 14.16 35.67 14.21
CA VAL A 305 12.71 35.86 14.18
C VAL A 305 12.27 36.80 15.26
N THR A 306 11.50 37.80 14.87
CA THR A 306 10.84 38.73 15.77
C THR A 306 9.33 38.47 15.74
N VAL A 307 8.75 38.03 16.86
CA VAL A 307 7.30 37.81 17.00
C VAL A 307 6.65 39.01 17.68
N HIS A 308 5.64 39.58 17.02
CA HIS A 308 4.89 40.73 17.55
C HIS A 308 3.76 40.24 18.47
N VAL A 309 3.92 40.46 19.78
CA VAL A 309 3.00 39.93 20.82
C VAL A 309 1.96 40.94 21.31
N GLY A 310 1.84 42.08 20.68
CA GLY A 310 1.03 43.22 21.13
C GLY A 310 -0.26 43.52 20.36
N GLN A 311 -0.84 42.52 19.62
CA GLN A 311 -2.15 42.71 18.94
C GLN A 311 -3.12 41.60 19.26
#